data_bfe6d98ba76a98b63ada5996f9dda4a7
#
_entry.id   bfe6d98ba76a98b63ada5996f9dda4a7
#
_cell.length_a   1.000
_cell.length_b   1.000
_cell.length_c   1.000
_cell.angle_alpha   90.00
_cell.angle_beta   90.00
_cell.angle_gamma   90.00
#
_symmetry.space_group_name_H-M   'P 1'
#
loop_
_entity.id
_entity.type
_entity.pdbx_description
1 polymer ?
#
loop_
_entity_poly.entity_id
_entity_poly.type
_entity_poly.pdbx_seq_one_letter_code
_entity_poly.pdbx_strand_id
1 'polypeptide(L)' 'HPFQVNLKCDPERSITLREEHESSIMGAYHMSKKHWNSVVPNTSFTDKLFCELIDHSYELVVKGMTKKLRDELNALS' A
#
# COMPACT_ATOMS: atom_id res chain seq x y z
N HIS A 1 13.10 -14.44 -8.45
CA HIS A 1 12.98 -13.35 -7.50
C HIS A 1 11.61 -13.37 -6.82
N PRO A 2 11.56 -13.16 -5.51
CA PRO A 2 10.26 -13.17 -4.85
C PRO A 2 9.30 -12.15 -5.46
N PHE A 3 8.06 -12.53 -5.56
CA PHE A 3 7.00 -11.63 -5.99
C PHE A 3 6.89 -10.48 -4.98
N GLN A 4 6.80 -9.26 -5.48
CA GLN A 4 6.80 -8.07 -4.65
C GLN A 4 5.82 -7.05 -5.20
N VAL A 5 5.04 -6.43 -4.31
CA VAL A 5 4.06 -5.41 -4.64
C VAL A 5 4.35 -4.15 -3.84
N ASN A 6 4.32 -2.99 -4.50
CA ASN A 6 4.44 -1.71 -3.80
C ASN A 6 3.04 -1.20 -3.48
N LEU A 7 2.75 -1.01 -2.19
CA LEU A 7 1.45 -0.56 -1.72
C LEU A 7 1.58 0.73 -0.92
N LYS A 8 0.67 1.66 -1.17
CA LYS A 8 0.62 2.90 -0.41
C LYS A 8 0.01 2.63 0.96
N CYS A 9 0.53 3.30 1.98
CA CYS A 9 0.08 3.09 3.35
C CYS A 9 0.21 4.39 4.16
N ASP A 10 -0.65 4.53 5.16
CA ASP A 10 -0.54 5.60 6.13
C ASP A 10 0.84 5.54 6.80
N PRO A 11 1.57 6.69 6.96
CA PRO A 11 2.93 6.67 7.50
C PRO A 11 3.08 6.02 8.86
N GLU A 12 2.14 6.24 9.78
CA GLU A 12 2.22 5.64 11.11
C GLU A 12 1.99 4.14 11.05
N ARG A 13 1.03 3.70 10.26
CA ARG A 13 0.76 2.28 10.04
C ARG A 13 1.92 1.60 9.34
N SER A 14 2.58 2.30 8.41
CA SER A 14 3.77 1.79 7.72
C SER A 14 4.87 1.38 8.70
N ILE A 15 5.13 2.25 9.67
CA ILE A 15 6.17 1.99 10.67
C ILE A 15 5.84 0.72 11.46
N THR A 16 4.60 0.62 11.93
CA THR A 16 4.14 -0.54 12.70
C THR A 16 4.24 -1.83 11.87
N LEU A 17 3.79 -1.79 10.61
CA LEU A 17 3.82 -2.95 9.72
C LEU A 17 5.25 -3.40 9.44
N ARG A 18 6.18 -2.46 9.24
CA ARG A 18 7.58 -2.81 8.99
C ARG A 18 8.22 -3.46 10.21
N GLU A 19 7.85 -3.01 11.41
CA GLU A 19 8.35 -3.59 12.65
C GLU A 19 7.80 -4.98 12.89
N GLU A 20 6.51 -5.18 12.65
CA GLU A 20 5.84 -6.46 12.86
C GLU A 20 6.19 -7.51 11.80
N HIS A 21 6.47 -7.07 10.57
CA HIS A 21 6.68 -7.95 9.42
C HIS A 21 7.96 -7.60 8.66
N GLU A 22 9.06 -7.40 9.37
CA GLU A 22 10.29 -6.87 8.76
C GLU A 22 10.85 -7.69 7.61
N SER A 23 10.57 -8.99 7.58
CA SER A 23 11.03 -9.85 6.48
C SER A 23 10.11 -9.80 5.26
N SER A 24 8.93 -9.21 5.38
CA SER A 24 7.92 -9.20 4.33
C SER A 24 7.48 -7.81 3.92
N ILE A 25 7.60 -6.82 4.79
CA ILE A 25 7.18 -5.44 4.52
C ILE A 25 8.34 -4.50 4.79
N MET A 26 8.72 -3.73 3.80
CA MET A 26 9.85 -2.81 3.88
C MET A 26 9.57 -1.53 3.10
N GLY A 27 10.33 -0.49 3.32
CA GLY A 27 10.19 0.75 2.56
C GLY A 27 10.44 0.53 1.08
N ALA A 28 9.59 1.07 0.22
CA ALA A 28 9.73 0.93 -1.22
C ALA A 28 10.98 1.67 -1.71
N TYR A 29 11.85 0.98 -2.44
CA TYR A 29 13.17 1.48 -2.79
C TYR A 29 13.15 2.72 -3.68
N HIS A 30 12.31 2.72 -4.71
CA HIS A 30 12.25 3.82 -5.69
C HIS A 30 11.10 4.79 -5.48
N MET A 31 10.45 4.72 -4.32
CA MET A 31 9.28 5.54 -4.01
C MET A 31 9.45 6.19 -2.64
N SER A 32 8.55 7.09 -2.28
CA SER A 32 8.59 7.67 -0.94
C SER A 32 8.38 6.58 0.11
N LYS A 33 9.41 6.29 0.89
CA LYS A 33 9.34 5.26 1.94
C LYS A 33 8.40 5.64 3.07
N LYS A 34 8.05 6.91 3.18
CA LYS A 34 7.09 7.39 4.16
C LYS A 34 5.67 6.91 3.83
N HIS A 35 5.36 6.82 2.55
CA HIS A 35 4.01 6.51 2.08
C HIS A 35 3.87 5.17 1.39
N TRP A 36 4.96 4.53 0.99
CA TRP A 36 4.93 3.31 0.20
C TRP A 36 5.75 2.21 0.84
N ASN A 37 5.18 1.02 0.85
CA ASN A 37 5.86 -0.19 1.30
C ASN A 37 5.98 -1.19 0.16
N SER A 38 7.10 -1.90 0.13
CA SER A 38 7.24 -3.10 -0.70
C SER A 38 6.79 -4.28 0.14
N VAL A 39 5.81 -5.02 -0.35
CA VAL A 39 5.24 -6.16 0.36
C VAL A 39 5.54 -7.44 -0.41
N VAL A 40 6.15 -8.40 0.28
CA VAL A 40 6.43 -9.72 -0.28
C VAL A 40 5.48 -10.70 0.40
N PRO A 41 4.44 -11.17 -0.32
CA PRO A 41 3.51 -12.13 0.26
C PRO A 41 4.23 -13.43 0.60
N ASN A 42 4.09 -13.87 1.83
CA ASN A 42 4.67 -15.12 2.28
C ASN A 42 3.92 -15.62 3.50
N THR A 43 4.44 -16.66 4.15
CA THR A 43 3.78 -17.27 5.29
C THR A 43 3.86 -16.47 6.60
N SER A 44 4.58 -15.35 6.60
CA SER A 44 4.73 -14.54 7.82
C SER A 44 3.47 -13.73 8.15
N PHE A 45 2.56 -13.58 7.18
CA PHE A 45 1.26 -12.96 7.43
C PHE A 45 0.19 -13.58 6.52
N THR A 46 -1.08 -13.38 6.91
CA THR A 46 -2.21 -14.05 6.26
C THR A 46 -2.63 -13.37 4.96
N ASP A 47 -3.32 -14.12 4.10
CA ASP A 47 -3.93 -13.57 2.89
C ASP A 47 -4.93 -12.46 3.23
N LYS A 48 -5.61 -12.58 4.37
CA LYS A 48 -6.55 -11.58 4.82
C LYS A 48 -5.83 -10.24 5.05
N LEU A 49 -4.69 -10.27 5.71
CA LEU A 49 -3.90 -9.04 5.92
C LEU A 49 -3.44 -8.47 4.59
N PHE A 50 -2.98 -9.31 3.67
CA PHE A 50 -2.54 -8.86 2.36
C PHE A 50 -3.68 -8.15 1.61
N CYS A 51 -4.88 -8.73 1.63
CA CYS A 51 -6.05 -8.10 1.01
C CYS A 51 -6.41 -6.77 1.67
N GLU A 52 -6.32 -6.70 2.99
CA GLU A 52 -6.56 -5.45 3.72
C GLU A 52 -5.57 -4.36 3.32
N LEU A 53 -4.30 -4.73 3.13
CA LEU A 53 -3.26 -3.78 2.72
C LEU A 53 -3.50 -3.28 1.29
N ILE A 54 -3.96 -4.16 0.40
CA ILE A 54 -4.31 -3.78 -0.97
C ILE A 54 -5.48 -2.80 -0.96
N ASP A 55 -6.53 -3.10 -0.21
CA ASP A 55 -7.71 -2.24 -0.10
C ASP A 55 -7.34 -0.88 0.47
N HIS A 56 -6.51 -0.87 1.52
CA HIS A 56 -6.05 0.37 2.13
C HIS A 56 -5.25 1.23 1.14
N SER A 57 -4.36 0.59 0.36
CA SER A 57 -3.58 1.27 -0.65
C SER A 57 -4.48 1.89 -1.72
N TYR A 58 -5.47 1.13 -2.19
CA TYR A 58 -6.43 1.62 -3.18
C TYR A 58 -7.17 2.86 -2.66
N GLU A 59 -7.68 2.80 -1.44
CA GLU A 59 -8.39 3.91 -0.83
C GLU A 59 -7.53 5.17 -0.75
N LEU A 60 -6.26 5.02 -0.35
CA LEU A 60 -5.35 6.15 -0.24
C LEU A 60 -5.03 6.76 -1.59
N VAL A 61 -4.84 5.94 -2.62
CA VAL A 61 -4.57 6.43 -3.98
C VAL A 61 -5.77 7.21 -4.51
N VAL A 62 -6.96 6.67 -4.36
CA VAL A 62 -8.20 7.33 -4.81
C VAL A 62 -8.41 8.64 -4.05
N LYS A 63 -8.21 8.62 -2.73
CA LYS A 63 -8.37 9.81 -1.89
C LYS A 63 -7.36 10.90 -2.24
N GLY A 64 -6.16 10.51 -2.70
CA GLY A 64 -5.11 11.45 -3.08
C GLY A 64 -5.27 12.04 -4.48
N MET A 65 -6.25 11.57 -5.26
CA MET A 65 -6.52 12.14 -6.58
C MET A 65 -7.01 13.58 -6.44
N THR A 66 -6.65 14.43 -7.43
CA THR A 66 -7.16 15.79 -7.44
C THR A 66 -8.67 15.76 -7.60
N LYS A 67 -9.33 16.80 -7.08
CA LYS A 67 -10.79 16.92 -7.22
C LYS A 67 -11.22 16.85 -8.68
N LYS A 68 -10.49 17.53 -9.55
CA LYS A 68 -10.79 17.51 -10.99
C LYS A 68 -10.79 16.09 -11.55
N LEU A 69 -9.77 15.31 -11.21
CA LEU A 69 -9.65 13.95 -11.73
C LEU A 69 -10.78 13.07 -11.19
N ARG A 70 -11.12 13.20 -9.91
CA ARG A 70 -12.24 12.45 -9.31
C ARG A 70 -13.57 12.81 -9.99
N ASP A 71 -13.78 14.10 -10.27
CA ASP A 71 -15.00 14.56 -10.93
C ASP A 71 -15.09 13.99 -12.34
N GLU A 72 -13.97 13.92 -13.06
CA GLU A 72 -13.93 13.31 -14.40
C GLU A 72 -14.29 11.82 -14.35
N LEU A 73 -13.76 11.09 -13.37
CA LEU A 73 -14.07 9.67 -13.21
C LEU A 73 -15.54 9.45 -12.86
N ASN A 74 -16.08 10.29 -11.99
CA ASN A 74 -17.51 10.22 -11.63
C ASN A 74 -18.42 10.51 -12.81
N ALA A 75 -18.01 11.41 -13.68
CA ALA A 75 -18.78 11.75 -14.88
C ALA A 75 -18.83 10.60 -15.90
N LEU A 76 -17.86 9.70 -15.85
CA LEU A 76 -17.79 8.55 -16.74
C LEU A 76 -18.61 7.34 -16.25
N SER A 77 -18.99 7.34 -14.98
CA SER A 77 -19.70 6.21 -14.39
C SER A 77 -21.21 6.31 -14.44
#